data_20e50d924e164b3a1f1fbabaf82402df
#
_entry.id   20e50d924e164b3a1f1fbabaf82402df
#
_cell.length_a   1.000
_cell.length_b   1.000
_cell.length_c   1.000
_cell.angle_alpha   90.00
_cell.angle_beta   90.00
_cell.angle_gamma   90.00
#
_symmetry.space_group_name_H-M   'P 1'
#
loop_
_entity.id
_entity.type
_entity.pdbx_description
1 polymer ?
#
loop_
_entity_poly.entity_id
_entity_poly.type
_entity_poly.pdbx_seq_one_letter_code
_entity_poly.pdbx_strand_id
1 'polypeptide(L)'
;MEMLIVVVIIGILAAALLPRLMSAQASARDSARMSAIQQIATATAAYLQETGNYPTSGASTKGSTDDLLAKLVENGNVASLPQEAKKNIANKVINGADDLVGKYGYAVLSKNGIANGAIVFAAKVERAGSANYVLDTNNAQISGDVTNLKLCNSVTKGNGTAVNSYANPDCKYVTEDQLYYVGVY
;
A
#
# COMPACT_ATOMS: atom_id res chain seq x y z
N MET A 1 39.53 -23.25 -25.62
CA MET A 1 39.50 -21.78 -25.75
C MET A 1 38.12 -21.26 -26.07
N GLU A 2 37.36 -21.90 -26.94
CA GLU A 2 36.01 -21.46 -27.39
C GLU A 2 34.97 -21.40 -26.25
N MET A 3 34.97 -22.37 -25.33
CA MET A 3 34.04 -22.39 -24.18
C MET A 3 34.25 -21.20 -23.22
N LEU A 4 35.47 -20.72 -23.07
CA LEU A 4 35.81 -19.56 -22.22
C LEU A 4 35.20 -18.26 -22.75
N ILE A 5 35.25 -18.05 -24.06
CA ILE A 5 34.67 -16.86 -24.69
C ILE A 5 33.16 -16.83 -24.51
N VAL A 6 32.48 -17.98 -24.67
CA VAL A 6 31.01 -18.07 -24.50
C VAL A 6 30.60 -17.71 -23.07
N VAL A 7 31.30 -18.25 -22.06
CA VAL A 7 30.99 -17.96 -20.65
C VAL A 7 31.23 -16.48 -20.33
N VAL A 8 32.24 -15.85 -20.86
CA VAL A 8 32.50 -14.41 -20.68
C VAL A 8 31.38 -13.57 -21.29
N ILE A 9 30.94 -13.88 -22.50
CA ILE A 9 29.86 -13.15 -23.16
C ILE A 9 28.56 -13.29 -22.37
N ILE A 10 28.19 -14.51 -21.93
CA ILE A 10 27.02 -14.73 -21.10
C ILE A 10 27.09 -13.96 -19.78
N GLY A 11 28.28 -13.95 -19.15
CA GLY A 11 28.53 -13.21 -17.91
C GLY A 11 28.29 -11.71 -18.06
N ILE A 12 28.79 -11.10 -19.14
CA ILE A 12 28.61 -9.67 -19.43
C ILE A 12 27.13 -9.36 -19.69
N LEU A 13 26.43 -10.19 -20.48
CA LEU A 13 25.03 -10.01 -20.79
C LEU A 13 24.16 -10.18 -19.52
N ALA A 14 24.44 -11.18 -18.70
CA ALA A 14 23.73 -11.41 -17.44
C ALA A 14 23.92 -10.21 -16.48
N ALA A 15 25.15 -9.68 -16.33
CA ALA A 15 25.42 -8.54 -15.48
C ALA A 15 24.62 -7.28 -15.89
N ALA A 16 24.42 -7.06 -17.19
CA ALA A 16 23.64 -5.93 -17.69
C ALA A 16 22.12 -6.12 -17.54
N LEU A 17 21.62 -7.36 -17.53
CA LEU A 17 20.18 -7.66 -17.45
C LEU A 17 19.65 -7.72 -16.01
N LEU A 18 20.48 -8.15 -15.05
CA LEU A 18 20.06 -8.32 -13.64
C LEU A 18 19.40 -7.08 -13.01
N PRO A 19 19.95 -5.85 -13.11
CA PRO A 19 19.34 -4.68 -12.51
C PRO A 19 17.96 -4.35 -13.11
N ARG A 20 17.80 -4.55 -14.41
CA ARG A 20 16.54 -4.30 -15.12
C ARG A 20 15.47 -5.30 -14.72
N LEU A 21 15.85 -6.57 -14.53
CA LEU A 21 14.92 -7.62 -14.10
C LEU A 21 14.41 -7.38 -12.67
N MET A 22 15.27 -6.95 -11.75
CA MET A 22 14.88 -6.61 -10.38
C MET A 22 13.89 -5.45 -10.35
N SER A 23 14.10 -4.41 -11.15
CA SER A 23 13.18 -3.29 -11.28
C SER A 23 11.83 -3.70 -11.87
N ALA A 24 11.82 -4.57 -12.88
CA ALA A 24 10.59 -5.09 -13.49
C ALA A 24 9.79 -5.94 -12.50
N GLN A 25 10.46 -6.79 -11.71
CA GLN A 25 9.81 -7.58 -10.67
C GLN A 25 9.18 -6.70 -9.57
N ALA A 26 9.87 -5.64 -9.12
CA ALA A 26 9.32 -4.70 -8.16
C ALA A 26 8.06 -4.01 -8.72
N SER A 27 8.09 -3.60 -10.00
CA SER A 27 6.93 -3.02 -10.67
C SER A 27 5.74 -3.99 -10.75
N ALA A 28 6.00 -5.25 -11.06
CA ALA A 28 4.95 -6.27 -11.12
C ALA A 28 4.31 -6.51 -9.74
N ARG A 29 5.12 -6.58 -8.67
CA ARG A 29 4.60 -6.70 -7.29
C ARG A 29 3.79 -5.47 -6.89
N ASP A 30 4.21 -4.28 -7.21
CA ASP A 30 3.45 -3.05 -6.91
C ASP A 30 2.13 -3.01 -7.66
N SER A 31 2.09 -3.41 -8.93
CA SER A 31 0.84 -3.53 -9.71
C SER A 31 -0.12 -4.57 -9.10
N ALA A 32 0.42 -5.69 -8.62
CA ALA A 32 -0.38 -6.70 -7.92
C ALA A 32 -0.97 -6.15 -6.61
N ARG A 33 -0.22 -5.35 -5.84
CA ARG A 33 -0.69 -4.68 -4.63
C ARG A 33 -1.83 -3.70 -4.91
N MET A 34 -1.68 -2.87 -5.95
CA MET A 34 -2.75 -1.95 -6.36
C MET A 34 -4.02 -2.69 -6.77
N SER A 35 -3.88 -3.76 -7.55
CA SER A 35 -5.02 -4.62 -7.92
C SER A 35 -5.66 -5.28 -6.71
N ALA A 36 -4.86 -5.76 -5.76
CA ALA A 36 -5.35 -6.34 -4.50
C ALA A 36 -6.18 -5.33 -3.68
N ILE A 37 -5.69 -4.10 -3.52
CA ILE A 37 -6.41 -3.03 -2.84
C ILE A 37 -7.77 -2.76 -3.52
N GLN A 38 -7.82 -2.72 -4.85
CA GLN A 38 -9.06 -2.51 -5.60
C GLN A 38 -10.05 -3.67 -5.41
N GLN A 39 -9.58 -4.91 -5.37
CA GLN A 39 -10.44 -6.07 -5.10
C GLN A 39 -11.02 -6.03 -3.69
N ILE A 40 -10.21 -5.71 -2.69
CA ILE A 40 -10.64 -5.57 -1.31
C ILE A 40 -11.67 -4.44 -1.19
N ALA A 41 -11.43 -3.30 -1.85
CA ALA A 41 -12.36 -2.17 -1.87
C ALA A 41 -13.70 -2.53 -2.51
N THR A 42 -13.70 -3.30 -3.60
CA THR A 42 -14.93 -3.75 -4.25
C THR A 42 -15.76 -4.65 -3.32
N ALA A 43 -15.11 -5.61 -2.65
CA ALA A 43 -15.76 -6.47 -1.67
C ALA A 43 -16.33 -5.67 -0.48
N THR A 44 -15.58 -4.69 -0.02
CA THR A 44 -16.00 -3.79 1.07
C THR A 44 -17.18 -2.91 0.65
N ALA A 45 -17.23 -2.45 -0.61
CA ALA A 45 -18.35 -1.69 -1.13
C ALA A 45 -19.64 -2.54 -1.22
N ALA A 46 -19.51 -3.81 -1.60
CA ALA A 46 -20.64 -4.75 -1.58
C ALA A 46 -21.18 -4.94 -0.14
N TYR A 47 -20.28 -5.16 0.82
CA TYR A 47 -20.63 -5.25 2.24
C TYR A 47 -21.34 -3.99 2.75
N LEU A 48 -20.84 -2.79 2.39
CA LEU A 48 -21.46 -1.52 2.76
C LEU A 48 -22.89 -1.39 2.20
N GLN A 49 -23.12 -1.84 0.96
CA GLN A 49 -24.45 -1.80 0.35
C GLN A 49 -25.44 -2.72 1.06
N GLU A 50 -24.99 -3.86 1.57
CA GLU A 50 -25.84 -4.83 2.28
C GLU A 50 -26.10 -4.43 3.73
N THR A 51 -25.10 -3.89 4.43
CA THR A 51 -25.16 -3.66 5.88
C THR A 51 -25.34 -2.19 6.27
N GLY A 52 -25.11 -1.26 5.34
CA GLY A 52 -25.13 0.18 5.60
C GLY A 52 -23.90 0.72 6.35
N ASN A 53 -22.93 -0.13 6.69
CA ASN A 53 -21.74 0.25 7.44
C ASN A 53 -20.48 -0.37 6.84
N TYR A 54 -19.34 0.30 7.00
CA TYR A 54 -18.06 -0.31 6.64
C TYR A 54 -17.73 -1.47 7.60
N PRO A 55 -17.09 -2.54 7.10
CA PRO A 55 -16.65 -3.63 7.95
C PRO A 55 -15.55 -3.16 8.89
N THR A 56 -15.62 -3.59 10.14
CA THR A 56 -14.62 -3.32 11.17
C THR A 56 -14.29 -4.59 11.94
N SER A 57 -13.08 -4.71 12.47
CA SER A 57 -12.71 -5.81 13.36
C SER A 57 -13.14 -5.49 14.80
N GLY A 58 -14.33 -5.90 15.18
CA GLY A 58 -14.89 -5.60 16.50
C GLY A 58 -15.02 -4.09 16.73
N ALA A 59 -14.43 -3.57 17.80
CA ALA A 59 -14.40 -2.14 18.11
C ALA A 59 -13.29 -1.36 17.37
N SER A 60 -12.41 -2.05 16.64
CA SER A 60 -11.29 -1.40 15.94
C SER A 60 -11.70 -0.91 14.56
N THR A 61 -11.53 0.39 14.33
CA THR A 61 -11.75 1.04 13.03
C THR A 61 -10.52 1.01 12.13
N LYS A 62 -9.41 0.38 12.56
CA LYS A 62 -8.16 0.27 11.82
C LYS A 62 -7.44 -1.03 12.15
N GLY A 63 -6.69 -1.56 11.18
CA GLY A 63 -5.93 -2.79 11.36
C GLY A 63 -5.48 -3.42 10.05
N SER A 64 -5.28 -4.72 10.08
CA SER A 64 -4.99 -5.54 8.91
C SER A 64 -6.26 -5.82 8.11
N THR A 65 -6.15 -5.87 6.78
CA THR A 65 -7.27 -6.32 5.94
C THR A 65 -7.69 -7.77 6.23
N ASP A 66 -6.78 -8.59 6.78
CA ASP A 66 -7.12 -9.95 7.22
C ASP A 66 -8.18 -9.95 8.32
N ASP A 67 -8.22 -8.89 9.15
CA ASP A 67 -9.20 -8.74 10.22
C ASP A 67 -10.61 -8.46 9.67
N LEU A 68 -10.71 -7.95 8.43
CA LEU A 68 -11.98 -7.75 7.75
C LEU A 68 -12.51 -9.03 7.10
N LEU A 69 -11.62 -9.99 6.82
CA LEU A 69 -11.96 -11.20 6.07
C LEU A 69 -13.14 -11.96 6.68
N ALA A 70 -13.16 -12.10 8.01
CA ALA A 70 -14.24 -12.81 8.70
C ALA A 70 -15.61 -12.18 8.38
N LYS A 71 -15.71 -10.85 8.39
CA LYS A 71 -16.95 -10.13 8.10
C LYS A 71 -17.36 -10.23 6.64
N LEU A 72 -16.39 -10.09 5.72
CA LEU A 72 -16.65 -10.17 4.28
C LEU A 72 -17.01 -11.58 3.83
N VAL A 73 -16.46 -12.62 4.47
CA VAL A 73 -16.80 -14.03 4.22
C VAL A 73 -18.16 -14.37 4.82
N GLU A 74 -18.45 -13.92 6.03
CA GLU A 74 -19.74 -14.14 6.70
C GLU A 74 -20.92 -13.66 5.84
N ASN A 75 -20.77 -12.51 5.18
CA ASN A 75 -21.77 -11.96 4.27
C ASN A 75 -21.68 -12.53 2.83
N GLY A 76 -20.75 -13.43 2.56
CA GLY A 76 -20.63 -14.05 1.24
C GLY A 76 -20.03 -13.14 0.15
N ASN A 77 -19.48 -11.97 0.52
CA ASN A 77 -18.90 -11.03 -0.45
C ASN A 77 -17.61 -11.54 -1.08
N VAL A 78 -16.84 -12.33 -0.36
CA VAL A 78 -15.60 -12.97 -0.86
C VAL A 78 -15.36 -14.32 -0.19
N ALA A 79 -14.66 -15.23 -0.89
CA ALA A 79 -14.15 -16.46 -0.30
C ALA A 79 -12.78 -16.26 0.37
N SER A 80 -11.97 -15.33 -0.13
CA SER A 80 -10.66 -14.99 0.42
C SER A 80 -10.23 -13.60 -0.04
N LEU A 81 -9.42 -12.90 0.76
CA LEU A 81 -8.81 -11.64 0.36
C LEU A 81 -7.42 -11.87 -0.26
N PRO A 82 -7.00 -11.01 -1.20
CA PRO A 82 -5.63 -11.03 -1.72
C PRO A 82 -4.63 -10.81 -0.59
N GLN A 83 -3.54 -11.58 -0.63
CA GLN A 83 -2.47 -11.52 0.37
C GLN A 83 -1.25 -10.79 -0.19
N GLU A 84 -0.50 -10.12 0.70
CA GLU A 84 0.79 -9.54 0.35
C GLU A 84 1.79 -10.63 -0.04
N ALA A 85 2.37 -10.50 -1.23
CA ALA A 85 3.32 -11.49 -1.76
C ALA A 85 4.64 -11.52 -0.96
N LYS A 86 5.04 -10.38 -0.39
CA LYS A 86 6.29 -10.22 0.33
C LYS A 86 6.05 -10.17 1.85
N LYS A 87 6.24 -11.30 2.51
CA LYS A 87 5.90 -11.51 3.93
C LYS A 87 6.67 -10.65 4.94
N ASN A 88 7.80 -10.05 4.56
CA ASN A 88 8.65 -9.24 5.45
C ASN A 88 8.51 -7.72 5.23
N ILE A 89 7.50 -7.28 4.52
CA ILE A 89 7.20 -5.85 4.36
C ILE A 89 6.37 -5.34 5.52
N ALA A 90 6.84 -4.32 6.22
CA ALA A 90 6.09 -3.66 7.30
C ALA A 90 5.23 -2.53 6.74
N ASN A 91 3.94 -2.52 7.06
CA ASN A 91 3.01 -1.44 6.75
C ASN A 91 2.76 -0.61 8.02
N LYS A 92 3.36 0.58 8.08
CA LYS A 92 3.33 1.47 9.26
C LYS A 92 2.33 2.62 9.14
N VAL A 93 1.81 2.89 7.95
CA VAL A 93 1.02 4.09 7.66
C VAL A 93 -0.36 4.08 8.34
N ILE A 94 -0.92 2.92 8.59
CA ILE A 94 -2.23 2.78 9.23
C ILE A 94 -2.12 2.72 10.76
N ASN A 95 -1.17 1.98 11.30
CA ASN A 95 -1.14 1.66 12.72
C ASN A 95 0.13 2.16 13.44
N GLY A 96 1.13 2.66 12.71
CA GLY A 96 2.41 3.12 13.26
C GLY A 96 3.27 2.04 13.92
N ALA A 97 2.74 0.81 14.02
CA ALA A 97 3.42 -0.33 14.59
C ALA A 97 3.90 -1.28 13.50
N ASP A 98 4.91 -2.08 13.81
CA ASP A 98 5.42 -3.13 12.93
C ASP A 98 4.46 -4.33 12.81
N ASP A 99 3.27 -4.24 13.41
CA ASP A 99 2.30 -5.34 13.54
C ASP A 99 1.62 -5.74 12.23
N LEU A 100 1.70 -4.89 11.20
CA LEU A 100 1.15 -5.18 9.87
C LEU A 100 2.21 -5.69 8.90
N VAL A 101 3.11 -6.55 9.36
CA VAL A 101 4.14 -7.15 8.52
C VAL A 101 3.53 -8.18 7.56
N GLY A 102 3.78 -8.01 6.27
CA GLY A 102 3.27 -8.88 5.21
C GLY A 102 1.76 -8.79 5.01
N LYS A 103 1.15 -7.66 5.38
CA LYS A 103 -0.30 -7.44 5.30
C LYS A 103 -0.62 -6.06 4.72
N TYR A 104 -1.79 -5.94 4.11
CA TYR A 104 -2.38 -4.64 3.79
C TYR A 104 -3.04 -4.04 5.03
N GLY A 105 -3.05 -2.71 5.12
CA GLY A 105 -3.70 -1.99 6.20
C GLY A 105 -5.05 -1.40 5.77
N TYR A 106 -5.98 -1.26 6.71
CA TYR A 106 -7.19 -0.50 6.52
C TYR A 106 -7.44 0.47 7.68
N ALA A 107 -8.16 1.54 7.40
CA ALA A 107 -8.72 2.43 8.41
C ALA A 107 -10.10 2.94 7.97
N VAL A 108 -11.06 2.87 8.87
CA VAL A 108 -12.37 3.53 8.69
C VAL A 108 -12.28 4.89 9.34
N LEU A 109 -12.53 5.93 8.56
CA LEU A 109 -12.32 7.32 8.93
C LEU A 109 -13.63 8.11 8.87
N SER A 110 -13.65 9.30 9.46
CA SER A 110 -14.72 10.26 9.21
C SER A 110 -14.61 10.86 7.81
N LYS A 111 -15.74 11.34 7.28
CA LYS A 111 -15.82 12.08 6.02
C LYS A 111 -16.76 13.25 6.18
N ASN A 112 -16.24 14.47 6.00
CA ASN A 112 -17.00 15.71 6.23
C ASN A 112 -17.66 15.75 7.63
N GLY A 113 -16.97 15.29 8.66
CA GLY A 113 -17.48 15.23 10.03
C GLY A 113 -18.43 14.06 10.34
N ILE A 114 -18.78 13.24 9.35
CA ILE A 114 -19.60 12.02 9.55
C ILE A 114 -18.68 10.88 9.97
N ALA A 115 -18.90 10.33 11.15
CA ALA A 115 -18.13 9.20 11.66
C ALA A 115 -18.31 7.97 10.76
N ASN A 116 -17.22 7.21 10.53
CA ASN A 116 -17.21 6.02 9.67
C ASN A 116 -17.73 6.28 8.24
N GLY A 117 -17.48 7.48 7.72
CA GLY A 117 -17.97 7.91 6.40
C GLY A 117 -17.09 7.50 5.22
N ALA A 118 -15.93 6.93 5.46
CA ALA A 118 -15.01 6.44 4.41
C ALA A 118 -14.13 5.31 4.94
N ILE A 119 -13.66 4.46 4.02
CA ILE A 119 -12.62 3.48 4.32
C ILE A 119 -11.39 3.76 3.46
N VAL A 120 -10.23 3.58 4.06
CA VAL A 120 -8.93 3.75 3.42
C VAL A 120 -8.18 2.44 3.50
N PHE A 121 -7.59 2.02 2.37
CA PHE A 121 -6.68 0.88 2.32
C PHE A 121 -5.29 1.35 1.97
N ALA A 122 -4.28 0.72 2.57
CA ALA A 122 -2.88 1.05 2.33
C ALA A 122 -2.03 -0.18 2.08
N ALA A 123 -1.21 -0.11 1.05
CA ALA A 123 -0.16 -1.07 0.74
C ALA A 123 1.19 -0.38 0.68
N LYS A 124 2.22 -1.00 1.26
CA LYS A 124 3.59 -0.54 1.05
C LYS A 124 4.03 -0.91 -0.36
N VAL A 125 4.63 0.05 -1.09
CA VAL A 125 5.16 -0.18 -2.45
C VAL A 125 6.68 -0.06 -2.48
N GLU A 126 7.28 -0.63 -3.50
CA GLU A 126 8.75 -0.70 -3.64
C GLU A 126 9.29 0.40 -4.56
N ARG A 127 8.42 1.05 -5.35
CA ARG A 127 8.83 2.07 -6.34
C ARG A 127 8.07 3.37 -6.13
N ALA A 128 8.78 4.49 -6.27
CA ALA A 128 8.18 5.82 -6.18
C ALA A 128 7.08 6.07 -7.22
N GLY A 129 7.22 5.53 -8.43
CA GLY A 129 6.21 5.66 -9.49
C GLY A 129 4.90 4.90 -9.22
N SER A 130 4.89 4.00 -8.23
CA SER A 130 3.70 3.27 -7.78
C SER A 130 3.09 3.88 -6.50
N ALA A 131 3.80 4.81 -5.86
CA ALA A 131 3.37 5.45 -4.62
C ALA A 131 2.52 6.69 -4.90
N ASN A 132 1.50 6.87 -4.06
CA ASN A 132 0.69 8.09 -4.01
C ASN A 132 0.62 8.67 -2.59
N TYR A 133 1.41 8.13 -1.68
CA TYR A 133 1.52 8.61 -0.30
C TYR A 133 2.93 8.37 0.24
N VAL A 134 3.47 9.35 0.95
CA VAL A 134 4.78 9.25 1.61
C VAL A 134 4.58 9.36 3.12
N LEU A 135 5.05 8.37 3.86
CA LEU A 135 5.03 8.41 5.32
C LEU A 135 6.03 9.45 5.82
N ASP A 136 5.55 10.42 6.58
CA ASP A 136 6.38 11.47 7.16
C ASP A 136 7.35 10.92 8.23
N THR A 137 8.45 11.63 8.47
CA THR A 137 9.45 11.31 9.51
C THR A 137 8.86 11.30 10.92
N ASN A 138 7.77 12.00 11.14
CA ASN A 138 7.04 12.01 12.42
C ASN A 138 6.06 10.83 12.56
N ASN A 139 6.11 9.83 11.67
CA ASN A 139 5.18 8.69 11.64
C ASN A 139 3.69 9.13 11.64
N ALA A 140 3.37 10.15 10.86
CA ALA A 140 1.99 10.60 10.71
C ALA A 140 1.16 9.47 10.08
N GLN A 141 0.38 8.82 10.92
CA GLN A 141 -0.56 7.78 10.50
C GLN A 141 -1.76 8.40 9.82
N ILE A 142 -2.34 7.64 8.91
CA ILE A 142 -3.65 7.99 8.36
C ILE A 142 -4.68 7.91 9.48
N SER A 143 -5.26 9.06 9.83
CA SER A 143 -6.24 9.21 10.91
C SER A 143 -7.11 10.45 10.70
N GLY A 144 -8.21 10.54 11.45
CA GLY A 144 -9.10 11.71 11.45
C GLY A 144 -10.10 11.73 10.31
N ASP A 145 -10.27 12.87 9.66
CA ASP A 145 -11.20 13.01 8.54
C ASP A 145 -10.49 12.79 7.20
N VAL A 146 -11.08 11.95 6.35
CA VAL A 146 -10.51 11.57 5.05
C VAL A 146 -10.38 12.76 4.09
N THR A 147 -11.16 13.81 4.29
CA THR A 147 -11.07 15.04 3.48
C THR A 147 -9.76 15.79 3.69
N ASN A 148 -9.10 15.55 4.83
CA ASN A 148 -7.78 16.08 5.15
C ASN A 148 -6.64 15.20 4.61
N LEU A 149 -6.95 13.99 4.12
CA LEU A 149 -5.96 13.10 3.53
C LEU A 149 -5.60 13.58 2.13
N LYS A 150 -4.39 14.08 1.98
CA LYS A 150 -3.89 14.54 0.68
C LYS A 150 -2.96 13.50 0.08
N LEU A 151 -3.39 12.95 -1.03
CA LEU A 151 -2.57 12.05 -1.83
C LEU A 151 -1.60 12.85 -2.70
N CYS A 152 -0.44 12.28 -2.96
CA CYS A 152 0.60 12.87 -3.78
C CYS A 152 0.28 12.70 -5.27
N ASN A 153 0.44 13.77 -6.06
CA ASN A 153 0.39 13.68 -7.52
C ASN A 153 1.71 13.14 -8.09
N SER A 154 2.83 13.48 -7.44
CA SER A 154 4.14 12.94 -7.78
C SER A 154 4.92 12.59 -6.52
N VAL A 155 5.77 11.58 -6.63
CA VAL A 155 6.63 11.13 -5.53
C VAL A 155 8.06 11.06 -6.03
N THR A 156 8.93 11.90 -5.48
CA THR A 156 10.34 12.00 -5.88
C THR A 156 11.28 11.78 -4.70
N LYS A 157 12.51 11.36 -4.99
CA LYS A 157 13.54 11.22 -3.95
C LYS A 157 14.04 12.60 -3.53
N GLY A 158 14.02 12.89 -2.23
CA GLY A 158 14.52 14.12 -1.64
C GLY A 158 15.84 13.91 -0.90
N ASN A 159 16.50 15.02 -0.63
CA ASN A 159 17.71 15.07 0.21
C ASN A 159 17.32 15.69 1.55
N GLY A 160 17.20 14.89 2.61
CA GLY A 160 16.90 15.38 3.95
C GLY A 160 15.62 14.83 4.54
N THR A 161 14.59 15.66 4.76
CA THR A 161 13.36 15.28 5.44
C THR A 161 12.32 14.79 4.43
N ALA A 162 11.63 13.68 4.73
CA ALA A 162 10.45 13.28 3.97
C ALA A 162 9.35 14.32 4.15
N VAL A 163 8.71 14.69 3.06
CA VAL A 163 7.62 15.67 3.04
C VAL A 163 6.40 15.03 2.42
N ASN A 164 5.38 14.85 3.24
CA ASN A 164 4.02 14.62 2.80
C ASN A 164 3.30 15.97 2.97
N SER A 165 3.39 16.80 1.96
CA SER A 165 2.96 18.19 2.11
C SER A 165 1.48 18.34 1.81
N TYR A 166 0.71 18.76 2.82
CA TYR A 166 -0.65 19.22 2.66
C TYR A 166 -0.79 20.43 1.72
N ALA A 167 0.30 21.16 1.49
CA ALA A 167 0.32 22.38 0.69
C ALA A 167 0.82 22.18 -0.75
N ASN A 168 1.52 21.07 -1.03
CA ASN A 168 2.09 20.80 -2.35
C ASN A 168 1.81 19.34 -2.74
N PRO A 169 1.18 19.08 -3.92
CA PRO A 169 0.90 17.71 -4.39
C PRO A 169 2.16 16.91 -4.71
N ASP A 170 3.35 17.51 -4.63
CA ASP A 170 4.64 16.87 -4.86
C ASP A 170 5.24 16.42 -3.54
N CYS A 171 5.23 15.10 -3.32
CA CYS A 171 5.80 14.50 -2.13
C CYS A 171 7.26 14.09 -2.35
N LYS A 172 8.04 14.14 -1.27
CA LYS A 172 9.44 13.72 -1.27
C LYS A 172 9.66 12.59 -0.26
N TYR A 173 10.28 11.51 -0.68
CA TYR A 173 10.72 10.44 0.20
C TYR A 173 12.24 10.44 0.36
N VAL A 174 12.74 9.93 1.47
CA VAL A 174 14.17 9.77 1.76
C VAL A 174 14.58 8.31 1.65
N THR A 175 13.78 7.43 2.23
CA THR A 175 13.96 5.99 2.20
C THR A 175 12.74 5.30 1.58
N GLU A 176 12.97 4.16 0.93
CA GLU A 176 11.90 3.38 0.29
C GLU A 176 10.85 2.85 1.28
N ASP A 177 11.20 2.85 2.58
CA ASP A 177 10.26 2.50 3.64
C ASP A 177 9.08 3.46 3.79
N GLN A 178 9.19 4.65 3.23
CA GLN A 178 8.19 5.71 3.28
C GLN A 178 7.18 5.68 2.14
N LEU A 179 7.34 4.76 1.17
CA LEU A 179 6.52 4.69 -0.04
C LEU A 179 5.27 3.84 0.17
N TYR A 180 4.10 4.42 -0.05
CA TYR A 180 2.81 3.74 0.08
C TYR A 180 1.88 4.04 -1.10
N TYR A 181 1.06 3.07 -1.44
CA TYR A 181 -0.15 3.26 -2.22
C TYR A 181 -1.35 3.26 -1.28
N VAL A 182 -2.17 4.30 -1.37
CA VAL A 182 -3.34 4.52 -0.54
C VAL A 182 -4.57 4.68 -1.44
N GLY A 183 -5.56 3.82 -1.23
CA GLY A 183 -6.86 3.92 -1.87
C GLY A 183 -7.91 4.44 -0.89
N VAL A 184 -8.72 5.41 -1.31
CA VAL A 184 -9.79 6.01 -0.52
C VAL A 184 -11.12 5.66 -1.18
N TYR A 185 -12.08 5.14 -0.39
CA TYR A 185 -13.37 4.64 -0.87
C TYR A 185 -14.56 5.09 0.01
#